data_0588f88a9ea3465dc782205b5661d0c4
#
_entry.id   0588f88a9ea3465dc782205b5661d0c4
#
_cell.length_a   1.000
_cell.length_b   1.000
_cell.length_c   1.000
_cell.angle_alpha   90.00
_cell.angle_beta   90.00
_cell.angle_gamma   90.00
#
_symmetry.space_group_name_H-M   'P 1'
#
loop_
_entity.id
_entity.type
_entity.pdbx_description
1 polymer ?
#
loop_
_entity_poly.entity_id
_entity_poly.type
_entity_poly.pdbx_seq_one_letter_code
_entity_poly.pdbx_strand_id
1 'polypeptide(L)'
;MLFIRRAAIAFLLVVVCFGVLIVNLYHLQVEQHDFYQTRSNQNDIKMLPIAPSRGLIFDRNGIPLVQNITLYRLQVIPSKIPDMAALLQQLTPIVDMTPDDIASFRDDMHHTSRYKAVTLKSDLSDVEVARFAVNEFRFPGVTVESYQQREYPYGAELAHVVGYVSKINDSDLQRLAKNGEEENYAADHNIGKQGIEGYYERALHGTTGYQEVEVDNHGRVVRLLKEVPPVAGKNLYLTLDLHLQQYIESVLKGQRAAVVVVDPRDGGVLAMVSSPSYDPNPFVKGIGYQAYKSLLDNPDRPLINRVTQGLYPPASTVKPYMALSALSAGVITPNTTFFGAPTWTLPGTQRRYRDWLKTGHGMLNVTKAIEESADTFFYQVAFEMGIDRIHEWLSKFGYGQSTGIDLNEEYAGVLPSREWKQRVHKKPWYQGDTISVGIGQGYWIATPIQMVKALTTLLNNGKVQDPHLLYSMKQGNHVERYQQPANLPQVGDPKSPYWGIVRNGMYGMANQPNGTGYKLFHTAPYQIAAKSGTSQVFSLKQNQTYNAKMIPVRLRDHIFYTLFAPYQHPKVAMALILENGGGDGVVAGPTARAILDHIFVPQQASSAAADVPQRDSADAQ
;
A
#
# COMPACT_ATOMS: atom_id res chain seq x y z
N MET A 1 84.34 4.16 -49.84
CA MET A 1 83.58 4.79 -48.75
C MET A 1 82.09 4.91 -48.97
N LEU A 2 81.61 5.24 -50.20
CA LEU A 2 80.18 5.42 -50.46
C LEU A 2 79.36 4.13 -50.33
N PHE A 3 79.92 2.99 -50.70
CA PHE A 3 79.25 1.68 -50.63
C PHE A 3 79.05 1.21 -49.18
N ILE A 4 80.05 1.40 -48.30
CA ILE A 4 79.97 1.05 -46.85
C ILE A 4 78.93 1.91 -46.14
N ARG A 5 78.82 3.21 -46.48
CA ARG A 5 77.80 4.08 -45.89
C ARG A 5 76.41 3.70 -46.35
N ARG A 6 76.19 3.31 -47.60
CA ARG A 6 74.90 2.83 -48.12
C ARG A 6 74.50 1.49 -47.47
N ALA A 7 75.46 0.55 -47.30
CA ALA A 7 75.26 -0.70 -46.63
C ALA A 7 74.89 -0.51 -45.14
N ALA A 8 75.59 0.44 -44.45
CA ALA A 8 75.30 0.76 -43.04
C ALA A 8 73.91 1.38 -42.90
N ILE A 9 73.47 2.27 -43.81
CA ILE A 9 72.15 2.87 -43.79
C ILE A 9 71.08 1.81 -44.06
N ALA A 10 71.29 0.92 -45.03
CA ALA A 10 70.38 -0.18 -45.31
C ALA A 10 70.25 -1.13 -44.13
N PHE A 11 71.36 -1.47 -43.46
CA PHE A 11 71.38 -2.30 -42.28
C PHE A 11 70.64 -1.65 -41.10
N LEU A 12 70.86 -0.34 -40.87
CA LEU A 12 70.15 0.43 -39.83
C LEU A 12 68.65 0.42 -40.10
N LEU A 13 68.21 0.59 -41.36
CA LEU A 13 66.83 0.61 -41.75
C LEU A 13 66.17 -0.76 -41.48
N VAL A 14 66.87 -1.86 -41.78
CA VAL A 14 66.42 -3.23 -41.45
C VAL A 14 66.26 -3.44 -39.95
N VAL A 15 67.25 -2.96 -39.14
CA VAL A 15 67.20 -3.05 -37.68
C VAL A 15 65.98 -2.25 -37.11
N VAL A 16 65.73 -1.08 -37.66
CA VAL A 16 64.55 -0.27 -37.25
C VAL A 16 63.27 -0.98 -37.63
N CYS A 17 63.13 -1.52 -38.84
CA CYS A 17 61.97 -2.32 -39.25
C CYS A 17 61.75 -3.54 -38.35
N PHE A 18 62.83 -4.24 -37.97
CA PHE A 18 62.77 -5.35 -37.03
C PHE A 18 62.31 -4.91 -35.65
N GLY A 19 62.82 -3.75 -35.15
CA GLY A 19 62.38 -3.15 -33.91
C GLY A 19 60.88 -2.86 -33.89
N VAL A 20 60.35 -2.26 -34.98
CA VAL A 20 58.90 -2.00 -35.13
C VAL A 20 58.11 -3.31 -35.15
N LEU A 21 58.57 -4.32 -35.84
CA LEU A 21 57.91 -5.64 -35.85
C LEU A 21 57.89 -6.32 -34.47
N ILE A 22 58.99 -6.24 -33.72
CA ILE A 22 59.05 -6.80 -32.35
C ILE A 22 58.08 -6.07 -31.43
N VAL A 23 58.03 -4.73 -31.48
CA VAL A 23 57.11 -3.93 -30.69
C VAL A 23 55.65 -4.28 -31.06
N ASN A 24 55.35 -4.37 -32.35
CA ASN A 24 54.04 -4.75 -32.79
C ASN A 24 53.66 -6.20 -32.38
N LEU A 25 54.61 -7.10 -32.45
CA LEU A 25 54.40 -8.49 -32.01
C LEU A 25 54.17 -8.58 -30.51
N TYR A 26 54.91 -7.80 -29.72
CA TYR A 26 54.68 -7.68 -28.29
C TYR A 26 53.29 -7.15 -27.98
N HIS A 27 52.88 -6.07 -28.65
CA HIS A 27 51.55 -5.51 -28.51
C HIS A 27 50.43 -6.52 -28.85
N LEU A 28 50.57 -7.24 -29.93
CA LEU A 28 49.60 -8.26 -30.37
C LEU A 28 49.59 -9.52 -29.48
N GLN A 29 50.75 -10.00 -29.04
CA GLN A 29 50.87 -11.29 -28.34
C GLN A 29 50.88 -11.18 -26.83
N VAL A 30 51.18 -10.01 -26.27
CA VAL A 30 51.22 -9.80 -24.82
C VAL A 30 50.11 -8.86 -24.37
N GLU A 31 50.03 -7.65 -24.91
CA GLU A 31 49.04 -6.68 -24.47
C GLU A 31 47.61 -6.96 -24.99
N GLN A 32 47.49 -7.43 -26.22
CA GLN A 32 46.21 -7.76 -26.83
C GLN A 32 46.00 -9.28 -27.01
N HIS A 33 46.79 -10.11 -26.34
CA HIS A 33 46.71 -11.56 -26.43
C HIS A 33 45.28 -12.08 -26.22
N ASP A 34 44.67 -11.66 -25.14
CA ASP A 34 43.31 -12.06 -24.74
C ASP A 34 42.24 -11.68 -25.76
N PHE A 35 42.35 -10.50 -26.34
CA PHE A 35 41.42 -10.03 -27.38
C PHE A 35 41.51 -10.90 -28.67
N TYR A 36 42.76 -11.17 -29.14
CA TYR A 36 42.92 -11.96 -30.36
C TYR A 36 42.67 -13.44 -30.12
N GLN A 37 42.93 -13.94 -28.91
CA GLN A 37 42.61 -15.32 -28.55
C GLN A 37 41.11 -15.55 -28.52
N THR A 38 40.33 -14.62 -27.94
CA THR A 38 38.87 -14.62 -27.99
C THR A 38 38.35 -14.72 -29.42
N ARG A 39 38.89 -13.88 -30.31
CA ARG A 39 38.50 -13.83 -31.72
C ARG A 39 38.91 -15.09 -32.49
N SER A 40 40.06 -15.66 -32.18
CA SER A 40 40.55 -16.90 -32.80
C SER A 40 39.73 -18.13 -32.38
N ASN A 41 39.20 -18.15 -31.16
CA ASN A 41 38.38 -19.25 -30.64
C ASN A 41 36.92 -19.17 -31.10
N GLN A 42 36.55 -18.20 -31.91
CA GLN A 42 35.14 -17.86 -32.25
C GLN A 42 34.26 -17.61 -31.01
N ASN A 43 34.86 -17.09 -29.95
CA ASN A 43 34.15 -16.72 -28.73
C ASN A 43 33.50 -15.34 -28.88
N ASP A 44 32.34 -15.20 -28.26
CA ASP A 44 31.60 -13.94 -28.20
C ASP A 44 31.71 -13.31 -26.83
N ILE A 45 31.58 -11.99 -26.77
CA ILE A 45 31.43 -11.24 -25.52
C ILE A 45 29.95 -11.07 -25.23
N LYS A 46 29.52 -11.47 -24.04
CA LYS A 46 28.14 -11.29 -23.57
C LYS A 46 28.09 -10.48 -22.29
N MET A 47 27.05 -9.69 -22.16
CA MET A 47 26.71 -9.00 -20.91
C MET A 47 25.68 -9.83 -20.16
N LEU A 48 26.04 -10.29 -18.95
CA LEU A 48 25.14 -10.97 -18.03
C LEU A 48 24.70 -9.97 -16.97
N PRO A 49 23.40 -9.68 -16.86
CA PRO A 49 22.93 -8.76 -15.85
C PRO A 49 22.98 -9.39 -14.46
N ILE A 50 23.24 -8.56 -13.43
CA ILE A 50 23.26 -8.94 -12.01
C ILE A 50 22.14 -8.19 -11.31
N ALA A 51 21.18 -8.93 -10.73
CA ALA A 51 20.06 -8.33 -10.01
C ALA A 51 20.53 -7.55 -8.77
N PRO A 52 19.99 -6.35 -8.52
CA PRO A 52 20.26 -5.61 -7.30
C PRO A 52 19.51 -6.24 -6.11
N SER A 53 20.02 -6.03 -4.89
CA SER A 53 19.26 -6.33 -3.68
C SER A 53 18.13 -5.31 -3.54
N ARG A 54 16.88 -5.79 -3.46
CA ARG A 54 15.71 -4.94 -3.26
C ARG A 54 15.72 -4.30 -1.87
N GLY A 55 15.41 -3.02 -1.77
CA GLY A 55 15.33 -2.28 -0.52
C GLY A 55 14.34 -2.89 0.47
N LEU A 56 14.61 -2.75 1.76
CA LEU A 56 13.75 -3.20 2.84
C LEU A 56 12.70 -2.15 3.18
N ILE A 57 11.59 -2.59 3.80
CA ILE A 57 10.52 -1.68 4.25
C ILE A 57 10.40 -1.83 5.77
N PHE A 58 10.45 -0.70 6.47
CA PHE A 58 10.38 -0.62 7.93
C PHE A 58 9.19 0.22 8.38
N ASP A 59 8.70 -0.04 9.59
CA ASP A 59 7.77 0.84 10.26
C ASP A 59 8.47 2.11 10.78
N ARG A 60 7.71 3.01 11.42
CA ARG A 60 8.25 4.24 12.02
C ARG A 60 9.26 4.01 13.15
N ASN A 61 9.23 2.84 13.80
CA ASN A 61 10.08 2.45 14.92
C ASN A 61 11.31 1.64 14.46
N GLY A 62 11.43 1.38 13.15
CA GLY A 62 12.52 0.60 12.56
C GLY A 62 12.28 -0.92 12.57
N ILE A 63 11.06 -1.37 12.81
CA ILE A 63 10.68 -2.78 12.72
C ILE A 63 10.57 -3.16 11.24
N PRO A 64 11.26 -4.22 10.77
CA PRO A 64 11.18 -4.65 9.37
C PRO A 64 9.79 -5.22 9.06
N LEU A 65 9.07 -4.55 8.15
CA LEU A 65 7.75 -4.97 7.68
C LEU A 65 7.84 -5.93 6.49
N VAL A 66 8.86 -5.74 5.68
CA VAL A 66 9.16 -6.56 4.49
C VAL A 66 10.66 -6.75 4.39
N GLN A 67 11.07 -7.97 4.15
CA GLN A 67 12.48 -8.34 4.09
C GLN A 67 12.80 -9.26 2.90
N ASN A 68 14.09 -9.45 2.66
CA ASN A 68 14.59 -10.43 1.68
C ASN A 68 15.20 -11.60 2.45
N ILE A 69 14.75 -12.79 2.15
CA ILE A 69 15.34 -14.02 2.69
C ILE A 69 16.18 -14.70 1.62
N THR A 70 17.29 -15.29 2.04
CA THR A 70 18.12 -16.09 1.14
C THR A 70 17.56 -17.50 1.10
N LEU A 71 17.19 -17.95 -0.08
CA LEU A 71 16.76 -19.32 -0.34
C LEU A 71 17.74 -20.00 -1.29
N TYR A 72 17.64 -21.31 -1.38
CA TYR A 72 18.49 -22.14 -2.23
C TYR A 72 17.64 -22.88 -3.24
N ARG A 73 18.15 -22.97 -4.47
CA ARG A 73 17.56 -23.77 -5.54
C ARG A 73 18.55 -24.73 -6.13
N LEU A 74 18.10 -25.91 -6.51
CA LEU A 74 18.90 -26.90 -7.22
C LEU A 74 18.77 -26.66 -8.72
N GLN A 75 19.88 -26.41 -9.38
CA GLN A 75 19.94 -26.16 -10.82
C GLN A 75 20.66 -27.30 -11.53
N VAL A 76 20.19 -27.60 -12.74
CA VAL A 76 20.74 -28.62 -13.61
C VAL A 76 21.08 -27.98 -14.96
N ILE A 77 22.28 -28.26 -15.48
CA ILE A 77 22.65 -27.90 -16.86
C ILE A 77 22.43 -29.14 -17.72
N PRO A 78 21.35 -29.23 -18.53
CA PRO A 78 20.93 -30.43 -19.23
C PRO A 78 22.03 -31.01 -20.16
N SER A 79 22.83 -30.15 -20.79
CA SER A 79 23.92 -30.61 -21.69
C SER A 79 25.05 -31.37 -21.00
N LYS A 80 25.16 -31.27 -19.67
CA LYS A 80 26.17 -31.97 -18.87
C LYS A 80 25.69 -33.30 -18.31
N ILE A 81 24.41 -33.64 -18.51
CA ILE A 81 23.75 -34.81 -17.96
C ILE A 81 23.56 -35.86 -19.07
N PRO A 82 24.27 -36.98 -19.01
CA PRO A 82 24.12 -38.07 -20.02
C PRO A 82 22.77 -38.77 -19.94
N ASP A 83 22.28 -39.03 -18.72
CA ASP A 83 21.00 -39.70 -18.47
C ASP A 83 20.22 -38.95 -17.41
N MET A 84 19.22 -38.19 -17.87
CA MET A 84 18.35 -37.36 -17.00
C MET A 84 17.46 -38.22 -16.11
N ALA A 85 17.01 -39.38 -16.56
CA ALA A 85 16.15 -40.26 -15.77
C ALA A 85 16.90 -40.85 -14.57
N ALA A 86 18.13 -41.33 -14.82
CA ALA A 86 19.02 -41.82 -13.77
C ALA A 86 19.39 -40.72 -12.77
N LEU A 87 19.65 -39.49 -13.24
CA LEU A 87 19.91 -38.34 -12.37
C LEU A 87 18.72 -38.06 -11.41
N LEU A 88 17.51 -37.93 -11.94
CA LEU A 88 16.32 -37.66 -11.14
C LEU A 88 16.09 -38.77 -10.10
N GLN A 89 16.26 -40.03 -10.47
CA GLN A 89 16.12 -41.15 -9.55
C GLN A 89 17.15 -41.10 -8.40
N GLN A 90 18.40 -40.69 -8.68
CA GLN A 90 19.45 -40.59 -7.67
C GLN A 90 19.32 -39.35 -6.77
N LEU A 91 18.80 -38.26 -7.29
CA LEU A 91 18.61 -37.02 -6.54
C LEU A 91 17.39 -37.06 -5.62
N THR A 92 16.31 -37.77 -6.00
CA THR A 92 15.06 -37.83 -5.23
C THR A 92 15.27 -38.13 -3.73
N PRO A 93 16.10 -39.09 -3.32
CA PRO A 93 16.31 -39.37 -1.90
C PRO A 93 17.24 -38.36 -1.20
N ILE A 94 17.92 -37.48 -1.93
CA ILE A 94 18.86 -36.49 -1.38
C ILE A 94 18.13 -35.17 -1.12
N VAL A 95 17.26 -34.77 -2.04
CA VAL A 95 16.58 -33.45 -2.04
C VAL A 95 15.04 -33.62 -2.12
N ASP A 96 14.46 -34.50 -1.41
CA ASP A 96 13.00 -34.71 -1.19
C ASP A 96 12.10 -34.18 -2.33
N MET A 97 12.39 -34.59 -3.61
CA MET A 97 11.67 -34.07 -4.78
C MET A 97 10.24 -34.58 -4.86
N THR A 98 9.31 -33.68 -5.20
CA THR A 98 7.92 -34.01 -5.48
C THR A 98 7.68 -34.33 -6.95
N PRO A 99 6.60 -35.04 -7.31
CA PRO A 99 6.18 -35.21 -8.71
C PRO A 99 5.98 -33.88 -9.46
N ASP A 100 5.52 -32.85 -8.75
CA ASP A 100 5.29 -31.52 -9.33
C ASP A 100 6.62 -30.81 -9.66
N ASP A 101 7.64 -30.93 -8.82
CA ASP A 101 9.00 -30.42 -9.12
C ASP A 101 9.52 -31.00 -10.41
N ILE A 102 9.38 -32.34 -10.57
CA ILE A 102 9.84 -33.07 -11.76
C ILE A 102 9.03 -32.64 -13.00
N ALA A 103 7.73 -32.44 -12.86
CA ALA A 103 6.88 -32.01 -13.97
C ALA A 103 7.23 -30.59 -14.43
N SER A 104 7.37 -29.65 -13.51
CA SER A 104 7.79 -28.27 -13.80
C SER A 104 9.19 -28.22 -14.42
N PHE A 105 10.13 -28.96 -13.89
CA PHE A 105 11.49 -29.07 -14.46
C PHE A 105 11.49 -29.57 -15.92
N ARG A 106 10.65 -30.56 -16.23
CA ARG A 106 10.53 -31.07 -17.61
C ARG A 106 9.95 -30.04 -18.57
N ASP A 107 8.96 -29.30 -18.11
CA ASP A 107 8.37 -28.21 -18.89
C ASP A 107 9.39 -27.10 -19.15
N ASP A 108 10.10 -26.65 -18.11
CA ASP A 108 11.14 -25.63 -18.22
C ASP A 108 12.29 -26.06 -19.16
N MET A 109 12.66 -27.32 -19.15
CA MET A 109 13.67 -27.87 -20.07
C MET A 109 13.24 -27.77 -21.55
N HIS A 110 11.94 -27.88 -21.85
CA HIS A 110 11.44 -27.74 -23.22
C HIS A 110 11.53 -26.32 -23.75
N HIS A 111 11.48 -25.32 -22.85
CA HIS A 111 11.50 -23.92 -23.21
C HIS A 111 12.87 -23.25 -23.03
N THR A 112 13.84 -23.96 -22.47
CA THR A 112 15.19 -23.42 -22.17
C THR A 112 16.28 -24.12 -23.00
N SER A 113 17.32 -23.36 -23.39
CA SER A 113 18.47 -23.92 -24.06
C SER A 113 19.16 -25.00 -23.19
N ARG A 114 19.49 -26.13 -23.76
CA ARG A 114 20.16 -27.24 -23.07
C ARG A 114 21.51 -26.89 -22.40
N TYR A 115 22.11 -25.78 -22.77
CA TYR A 115 23.38 -25.27 -22.22
C TYR A 115 23.20 -24.31 -21.05
N LYS A 116 21.97 -23.88 -20.78
CA LYS A 116 21.63 -23.04 -19.63
C LYS A 116 21.20 -23.90 -18.44
N ALA A 117 21.42 -23.37 -17.24
CA ALA A 117 20.91 -23.98 -16.03
C ALA A 117 19.39 -23.89 -15.98
N VAL A 118 18.74 -24.99 -15.60
CA VAL A 118 17.30 -25.11 -15.40
C VAL A 118 17.06 -25.48 -13.94
N THR A 119 16.11 -24.82 -13.28
CA THR A 119 15.77 -25.09 -11.87
C THR A 119 15.05 -26.42 -11.75
N LEU A 120 15.64 -27.37 -11.01
CA LEU A 120 15.03 -28.67 -10.73
C LEU A 120 14.11 -28.61 -9.50
N LYS A 121 14.55 -27.91 -8.46
CA LYS A 121 13.78 -27.70 -7.24
C LYS A 121 14.13 -26.34 -6.65
N SER A 122 13.11 -25.58 -6.27
CA SER A 122 13.22 -24.33 -5.50
C SER A 122 13.09 -24.60 -4.01
N ASP A 123 13.48 -23.62 -3.18
CA ASP A 123 13.26 -23.62 -1.73
C ASP A 123 13.83 -24.84 -1.00
N LEU A 124 15.10 -25.20 -1.31
CA LEU A 124 15.77 -26.24 -0.56
C LEU A 124 15.93 -25.83 0.91
N SER A 125 15.62 -26.74 1.80
CA SER A 125 15.93 -26.60 3.22
C SER A 125 17.43 -26.70 3.47
N ASP A 126 17.92 -26.15 4.58
CA ASP A 126 19.32 -26.26 4.99
C ASP A 126 19.80 -27.72 5.07
N VAL A 127 18.92 -28.64 5.44
CA VAL A 127 19.18 -30.08 5.51
C VAL A 127 19.39 -30.65 4.10
N GLU A 128 18.56 -30.25 3.13
CA GLU A 128 18.70 -30.70 1.73
C GLU A 128 19.96 -30.13 1.09
N VAL A 129 20.25 -28.84 1.36
CA VAL A 129 21.51 -28.21 0.92
C VAL A 129 22.73 -28.97 1.47
N ALA A 130 22.72 -29.27 2.77
CA ALA A 130 23.81 -30.04 3.39
C ALA A 130 23.93 -31.44 2.83
N ARG A 131 22.80 -32.17 2.64
CA ARG A 131 22.80 -33.52 2.02
C ARG A 131 23.35 -33.48 0.59
N PHE A 132 22.94 -32.46 -0.18
CA PHE A 132 23.44 -32.32 -1.55
C PHE A 132 24.93 -31.98 -1.57
N ALA A 133 25.39 -31.02 -0.76
CA ALA A 133 26.81 -30.60 -0.71
C ALA A 133 27.77 -31.77 -0.47
N VAL A 134 27.43 -32.71 0.42
CA VAL A 134 28.23 -33.95 0.66
C VAL A 134 28.26 -34.86 -0.55
N ASN A 135 27.25 -34.81 -1.43
CA ASN A 135 27.10 -35.67 -2.60
C ASN A 135 27.40 -34.95 -3.93
N GLU A 136 27.69 -33.65 -3.93
CA GLU A 136 27.83 -32.81 -5.13
C GLU A 136 28.82 -33.39 -6.15
N PHE A 137 29.92 -33.97 -5.69
CA PHE A 137 30.95 -34.60 -6.54
C PHE A 137 30.39 -35.72 -7.43
N ARG A 138 29.25 -36.31 -7.08
CA ARG A 138 28.58 -37.38 -7.84
C ARG A 138 27.73 -36.85 -9.00
N PHE A 139 27.41 -35.55 -9.00
CA PHE A 139 26.44 -34.96 -9.89
C PHE A 139 27.04 -33.79 -10.71
N PRO A 140 28.01 -34.08 -11.62
CA PRO A 140 28.59 -33.04 -12.45
C PRO A 140 27.50 -32.39 -13.34
N GLY A 141 27.35 -31.06 -13.23
CA GLY A 141 26.31 -30.31 -13.94
C GLY A 141 25.05 -30.01 -13.12
N VAL A 142 25.04 -30.41 -11.85
CA VAL A 142 24.03 -30.00 -10.86
C VAL A 142 24.71 -29.10 -9.83
N THR A 143 24.09 -27.97 -9.49
CA THR A 143 24.63 -27.01 -8.53
C THR A 143 23.50 -26.44 -7.64
N VAL A 144 23.86 -26.10 -6.41
CA VAL A 144 22.98 -25.32 -5.55
C VAL A 144 23.31 -23.84 -5.72
N GLU A 145 22.31 -23.06 -6.04
CA GLU A 145 22.42 -21.60 -6.17
C GLU A 145 21.56 -20.91 -5.11
N SER A 146 22.13 -19.90 -4.45
CA SER A 146 21.38 -19.03 -3.55
C SER A 146 20.69 -17.91 -4.34
N TYR A 147 19.47 -17.56 -3.95
CA TYR A 147 18.74 -16.44 -4.51
C TYR A 147 17.98 -15.68 -3.41
N GLN A 148 17.68 -14.40 -3.66
CA GLN A 148 16.91 -13.58 -2.73
C GLN A 148 15.42 -13.69 -3.07
N GLN A 149 14.61 -13.95 -2.04
CA GLN A 149 13.15 -13.94 -2.16
C GLN A 149 12.55 -12.92 -1.21
N ARG A 150 11.56 -12.18 -1.71
CA ARG A 150 10.79 -11.23 -0.90
C ARG A 150 9.91 -11.98 0.09
N GLU A 151 9.89 -11.53 1.34
CA GLU A 151 9.10 -12.10 2.43
C GLU A 151 8.30 -11.01 3.14
N TYR A 152 7.05 -11.36 3.47
CA TYR A 152 6.10 -10.54 4.20
C TYR A 152 5.76 -11.20 5.53
N PRO A 153 6.55 -10.94 6.61
CA PRO A 153 6.43 -11.68 7.87
C PRO A 153 5.07 -11.54 8.55
N TYR A 154 4.38 -10.42 8.30
CA TYR A 154 3.08 -10.11 8.92
C TYR A 154 1.89 -10.48 8.02
N GLY A 155 2.13 -11.11 6.88
CA GLY A 155 1.10 -11.67 6.01
C GLY A 155 -0.08 -10.74 5.76
N ALA A 156 -1.29 -11.20 6.09
CA ALA A 156 -2.53 -10.47 5.84
C ALA A 156 -2.65 -9.12 6.56
N GLU A 157 -1.98 -8.92 7.71
CA GLU A 157 -2.09 -7.70 8.52
C GLU A 157 -1.60 -6.44 7.79
N LEU A 158 -0.66 -6.60 6.83
CA LEU A 158 -0.04 -5.49 6.12
C LEU A 158 -0.25 -5.51 4.61
N ALA A 159 -0.90 -6.54 4.07
CA ALA A 159 -1.00 -6.74 2.61
C ALA A 159 -1.50 -5.51 1.86
N HIS A 160 -2.51 -4.79 2.39
CA HIS A 160 -3.06 -3.60 1.77
C HIS A 160 -2.19 -2.34 1.89
N VAL A 161 -1.20 -2.36 2.79
CA VAL A 161 -0.22 -1.27 2.93
C VAL A 161 1.00 -1.56 2.08
N VAL A 162 1.68 -2.68 2.37
CA VAL A 162 2.94 -2.99 1.70
C VAL A 162 2.72 -3.49 0.27
N GLY A 163 1.60 -4.14 -0.02
CA GLY A 163 1.36 -4.78 -1.29
C GLY A 163 2.19 -6.05 -1.47
N TYR A 164 2.60 -6.35 -2.68
CA TYR A 164 3.43 -7.52 -3.00
C TYR A 164 4.22 -7.37 -4.29
N VAL A 165 5.28 -8.13 -4.40
CA VAL A 165 5.97 -8.38 -5.67
C VAL A 165 5.45 -9.66 -6.30
N SER A 166 5.42 -9.72 -7.62
CA SER A 166 5.05 -10.92 -8.37
C SER A 166 5.76 -10.95 -9.72
N LYS A 167 5.70 -12.09 -10.41
CA LYS A 167 6.34 -12.28 -11.71
C LYS A 167 5.98 -11.16 -12.69
N ILE A 168 6.99 -10.69 -13.42
CA ILE A 168 6.85 -9.72 -14.51
C ILE A 168 5.98 -10.36 -15.60
N ASN A 169 4.91 -9.68 -15.98
CA ASN A 169 3.99 -10.11 -17.04
C ASN A 169 4.10 -9.20 -18.27
N ASP A 170 3.37 -9.55 -19.35
CA ASP A 170 3.43 -8.80 -20.63
C ASP A 170 3.06 -7.32 -20.47
N SER A 171 2.13 -6.99 -19.60
CA SER A 171 1.77 -5.58 -19.35
C SER A 171 2.87 -4.82 -18.62
N ASP A 172 3.59 -5.48 -17.72
CA ASP A 172 4.78 -4.89 -17.07
C ASP A 172 5.90 -4.66 -18.08
N LEU A 173 6.18 -5.65 -18.95
CA LEU A 173 7.18 -5.52 -20.01
C LEU A 173 6.87 -4.34 -20.94
N GLN A 174 5.62 -4.19 -21.36
CA GLN A 174 5.19 -3.04 -22.18
C GLN A 174 5.39 -1.71 -21.43
N ARG A 175 5.10 -1.66 -20.14
CA ARG A 175 5.30 -0.47 -19.31
C ARG A 175 6.78 -0.13 -19.16
N LEU A 176 7.63 -1.13 -18.88
CA LEU A 176 9.08 -0.98 -18.76
C LEU A 176 9.69 -0.50 -20.09
N ALA A 177 9.29 -1.11 -21.21
CA ALA A 177 9.70 -0.70 -22.56
C ALA A 177 9.33 0.76 -22.85
N LYS A 178 8.10 1.14 -22.56
CA LYS A 178 7.64 2.53 -22.74
C LYS A 178 8.45 3.53 -21.93
N ASN A 179 8.94 3.11 -20.74
CA ASN A 179 9.72 3.95 -19.83
C ASN A 179 11.24 3.87 -20.09
N GLY A 180 11.71 2.97 -20.97
CA GLY A 180 13.14 2.72 -21.21
C GLY A 180 13.84 2.05 -20.04
N GLU A 181 13.12 1.22 -19.26
CA GLU A 181 13.61 0.58 -18.04
C GLU A 181 13.89 -0.92 -18.22
N GLU A 182 13.70 -1.49 -19.42
CA GLU A 182 13.83 -2.94 -19.66
C GLU A 182 15.17 -3.51 -19.24
N GLU A 183 16.26 -2.81 -19.52
CA GLU A 183 17.62 -3.25 -19.18
C GLU A 183 17.82 -3.35 -17.67
N ASN A 184 17.18 -2.47 -16.89
CA ASN A 184 17.29 -2.50 -15.43
C ASN A 184 16.56 -3.68 -14.80
N TYR A 185 15.66 -4.35 -15.52
CA TYR A 185 14.93 -5.54 -15.06
C TYR A 185 15.37 -6.83 -15.75
N ALA A 186 16.45 -6.79 -16.53
CA ALA A 186 16.91 -7.95 -17.31
C ALA A 186 17.37 -9.14 -16.44
N ALA A 187 17.75 -8.89 -15.18
CA ALA A 187 18.15 -9.94 -14.22
C ALA A 187 17.00 -10.34 -13.27
N ASP A 188 15.91 -9.61 -13.25
CA ASP A 188 14.82 -9.81 -12.30
C ASP A 188 13.65 -10.55 -12.92
N HIS A 189 12.99 -11.35 -12.08
CA HIS A 189 11.79 -12.08 -12.45
C HIS A 189 10.53 -11.48 -11.81
N ASN A 190 10.68 -10.66 -10.78
CA ASN A 190 9.58 -10.08 -10.01
C ASN A 190 9.61 -8.54 -10.05
N ILE A 191 8.42 -7.95 -9.94
CA ILE A 191 8.22 -6.50 -9.87
C ILE A 191 7.12 -6.19 -8.86
N GLY A 192 7.17 -5.04 -8.20
CA GLY A 192 6.11 -4.56 -7.31
C GLY A 192 4.80 -4.33 -8.08
N LYS A 193 3.72 -4.89 -7.55
CA LYS A 193 2.40 -4.85 -8.21
C LYS A 193 1.45 -3.86 -7.56
N GLN A 194 1.39 -3.85 -6.25
CA GLN A 194 0.44 -3.07 -5.46
C GLN A 194 1.11 -2.50 -4.20
N GLY A 195 0.39 -1.60 -3.51
CA GLY A 195 0.84 -1.02 -2.27
C GLY A 195 2.14 -0.22 -2.40
N ILE A 196 2.88 -0.12 -1.31
CA ILE A 196 4.21 0.52 -1.25
C ILE A 196 5.20 -0.14 -2.21
N GLU A 197 5.13 -1.48 -2.36
CA GLU A 197 5.97 -2.22 -3.31
C GLU A 197 5.78 -1.73 -4.75
N GLY A 198 4.53 -1.46 -5.15
CA GLY A 198 4.21 -0.98 -6.49
C GLY A 198 4.44 0.52 -6.67
N TYR A 199 4.12 1.34 -5.66
CA TYR A 199 4.25 2.79 -5.75
C TYR A 199 5.71 3.26 -5.75
N TYR A 200 6.53 2.66 -4.87
CA TYR A 200 7.96 2.98 -4.74
C TYR A 200 8.87 1.97 -5.46
N GLU A 201 8.34 1.25 -6.46
CA GLU A 201 9.07 0.21 -7.19
C GLU A 201 10.47 0.66 -7.63
N ARG A 202 10.59 1.81 -8.28
CA ARG A 202 11.88 2.34 -8.76
C ARG A 202 12.89 2.59 -7.64
N ALA A 203 12.41 3.02 -6.47
CA ALA A 203 13.28 3.28 -5.32
C ALA A 203 13.71 1.98 -4.65
N LEU A 204 12.77 1.02 -4.54
CA LEU A 204 13.01 -0.28 -3.90
C LEU A 204 13.86 -1.21 -4.76
N HIS A 205 13.71 -1.19 -6.09
CA HIS A 205 14.40 -2.10 -7.00
C HIS A 205 15.91 -1.86 -7.00
N GLY A 206 16.36 -0.63 -7.17
CA GLY A 206 17.77 -0.29 -7.32
C GLY A 206 18.24 -0.28 -8.78
N THR A 207 19.52 -0.49 -9.00
CA THR A 207 20.12 -0.48 -10.34
C THR A 207 20.85 -1.77 -10.62
N THR A 208 20.49 -2.45 -11.70
CA THR A 208 21.10 -3.69 -12.17
C THR A 208 22.56 -3.48 -12.52
N GLY A 209 23.44 -4.38 -12.02
CA GLY A 209 24.83 -4.49 -12.44
C GLY A 209 24.98 -5.40 -13.65
N TYR A 210 26.20 -5.58 -14.10
CA TYR A 210 26.48 -6.52 -15.19
C TYR A 210 27.88 -7.09 -15.12
N GLN A 211 28.02 -8.32 -15.63
CA GLN A 211 29.27 -8.98 -15.93
C GLN A 211 29.45 -9.05 -17.44
N GLU A 212 30.58 -8.57 -17.91
CA GLU A 212 31.05 -8.77 -19.28
C GLU A 212 31.87 -10.07 -19.29
N VAL A 213 31.34 -11.09 -19.96
CA VAL A 213 31.91 -12.43 -19.99
C VAL A 213 32.22 -12.85 -21.41
N GLU A 214 33.33 -13.56 -21.56
CA GLU A 214 33.66 -14.29 -22.78
C GLU A 214 32.93 -15.64 -22.77
N VAL A 215 32.19 -15.94 -23.83
CA VAL A 215 31.46 -17.19 -23.99
C VAL A 215 31.94 -17.94 -25.24
N ASP A 216 31.97 -19.28 -25.14
CA ASP A 216 32.29 -20.14 -26.30
C ASP A 216 31.10 -20.19 -27.30
N ASN A 217 31.28 -20.89 -28.40
CA ASN A 217 30.27 -21.10 -29.44
C ASN A 217 29.00 -21.83 -28.95
N HIS A 218 29.00 -22.38 -27.74
CA HIS A 218 27.87 -23.02 -27.08
C HIS A 218 27.23 -22.11 -26.03
N GLY A 219 27.77 -20.87 -25.84
CA GLY A 219 27.30 -19.91 -24.86
C GLY A 219 27.73 -20.17 -23.42
N ARG A 220 28.76 -21.02 -23.21
CA ARG A 220 29.34 -21.29 -21.88
C ARG A 220 30.35 -20.21 -21.54
N VAL A 221 30.28 -19.69 -20.31
CA VAL A 221 31.24 -18.70 -19.81
C VAL A 221 32.65 -19.31 -19.74
N VAL A 222 33.58 -18.69 -20.47
CA VAL A 222 35.01 -19.07 -20.49
C VAL A 222 35.76 -18.30 -19.43
N ARG A 223 35.52 -16.96 -19.35
CA ARG A 223 36.12 -16.09 -18.33
C ARG A 223 35.31 -14.80 -18.14
N LEU A 224 35.49 -14.21 -16.97
CA LEU A 224 34.99 -12.88 -16.63
C LEU A 224 35.99 -11.82 -17.14
N LEU A 225 35.52 -10.85 -17.91
CA LEU A 225 36.33 -9.75 -18.45
C LEU A 225 36.21 -8.49 -17.59
N LYS A 226 34.97 -8.17 -17.19
CA LYS A 226 34.67 -6.96 -16.38
C LYS A 226 33.42 -7.21 -15.54
N GLU A 227 33.38 -6.59 -14.37
CA GLU A 227 32.20 -6.59 -13.52
C GLU A 227 31.85 -5.15 -13.11
N VAL A 228 30.58 -4.82 -13.22
CA VAL A 228 29.99 -3.61 -12.66
C VAL A 228 28.96 -4.06 -11.62
N PRO A 229 29.24 -3.86 -10.32
CA PRO A 229 28.35 -4.34 -9.28
C PRO A 229 26.98 -3.63 -9.33
N PRO A 230 25.88 -4.30 -8.95
CA PRO A 230 24.59 -3.69 -8.83
C PRO A 230 24.54 -2.67 -7.68
N VAL A 231 23.63 -1.71 -7.78
CA VAL A 231 23.36 -0.76 -6.70
C VAL A 231 22.06 -1.15 -6.01
N ALA A 232 22.13 -1.49 -4.73
CA ALA A 232 20.96 -1.89 -3.94
C ALA A 232 19.89 -0.81 -3.90
N GLY A 233 18.63 -1.22 -3.84
CA GLY A 233 17.50 -0.33 -3.68
C GLY A 233 17.51 0.44 -2.36
N LYS A 234 16.73 1.52 -2.31
CA LYS A 234 16.58 2.33 -1.09
C LYS A 234 15.72 1.60 -0.08
N ASN A 235 16.09 1.64 1.19
CA ASN A 235 15.24 1.21 2.29
C ASN A 235 14.20 2.28 2.58
N LEU A 236 12.95 1.87 2.76
CA LEU A 236 11.83 2.75 3.09
C LEU A 236 11.49 2.64 4.58
N TYR A 237 11.28 3.77 5.22
CA TYR A 237 10.73 3.89 6.56
C TYR A 237 9.35 4.52 6.44
N LEU A 238 8.33 3.83 6.94
CA LEU A 238 6.94 4.28 6.85
C LEU A 238 6.56 5.10 8.09
N THR A 239 5.49 5.87 7.98
CA THR A 239 4.83 6.55 9.10
C THR A 239 4.02 5.58 9.97
N LEU A 240 3.74 4.39 9.45
CA LEU A 240 2.93 3.33 10.07
C LEU A 240 3.58 2.82 11.36
N ASP A 241 2.75 2.58 12.37
CA ASP A 241 3.10 1.91 13.62
C ASP A 241 2.55 0.48 13.59
N LEU A 242 3.45 -0.51 13.55
CA LEU A 242 3.07 -1.92 13.44
C LEU A 242 2.19 -2.38 14.62
N HIS A 243 2.51 -1.95 15.85
CA HIS A 243 1.77 -2.39 17.02
C HIS A 243 0.33 -1.84 17.01
N LEU A 244 0.16 -0.58 16.57
CA LEU A 244 -1.17 0.00 16.39
C LEU A 244 -1.94 -0.73 15.29
N GLN A 245 -1.30 -1.03 14.16
CA GLN A 245 -1.89 -1.80 13.05
C GLN A 245 -2.42 -3.15 13.52
N GLN A 246 -1.59 -3.93 14.22
CA GLN A 246 -1.92 -5.25 14.77
C GLN A 246 -3.05 -5.16 15.81
N TYR A 247 -3.01 -4.16 16.69
CA TYR A 247 -4.07 -3.97 17.67
C TYR A 247 -5.43 -3.71 16.99
N ILE A 248 -5.47 -2.85 15.96
CA ILE A 248 -6.70 -2.58 15.22
C ILE A 248 -7.24 -3.85 14.56
N GLU A 249 -6.38 -4.63 13.90
CA GLU A 249 -6.78 -5.94 13.34
C GLU A 249 -7.39 -6.86 14.41
N SER A 250 -6.77 -6.93 15.57
CA SER A 250 -7.22 -7.78 16.67
C SER A 250 -8.61 -7.40 17.20
N VAL A 251 -8.92 -6.10 17.29
CA VAL A 251 -10.24 -5.64 17.79
C VAL A 251 -11.33 -5.73 16.73
N LEU A 252 -10.99 -5.72 15.45
CA LEU A 252 -11.95 -5.93 14.36
C LEU A 252 -12.43 -7.36 14.23
N LYS A 253 -11.65 -8.34 14.68
CA LYS A 253 -12.03 -9.77 14.72
C LYS A 253 -12.53 -10.30 13.37
N GLY A 254 -11.91 -9.89 12.28
CA GLY A 254 -12.28 -10.29 10.92
C GLY A 254 -13.61 -9.70 10.39
N GLN A 255 -14.18 -8.72 11.08
CA GLN A 255 -15.35 -7.99 10.56
C GLN A 255 -14.98 -7.19 9.32
N ARG A 256 -15.92 -7.02 8.41
CA ARG A 256 -15.71 -6.17 7.23
C ARG A 256 -15.65 -4.72 7.65
N ALA A 257 -14.45 -4.17 7.59
CA ALA A 257 -14.17 -2.84 8.11
C ALA A 257 -13.04 -2.14 7.37
N ALA A 258 -13.01 -0.83 7.48
CA ALA A 258 -11.88 0.00 7.13
C ALA A 258 -11.57 0.95 8.30
N VAL A 259 -10.31 1.01 8.70
CA VAL A 259 -9.83 1.95 9.71
C VAL A 259 -8.57 2.63 9.18
N VAL A 260 -8.56 3.96 9.22
CA VAL A 260 -7.37 4.75 8.93
C VAL A 260 -7.13 5.76 10.04
N VAL A 261 -5.92 5.75 10.58
CA VAL A 261 -5.46 6.64 11.66
C VAL A 261 -4.30 7.48 11.11
N VAL A 262 -4.41 8.78 11.22
CA VAL A 262 -3.45 9.74 10.65
C VAL A 262 -2.99 10.72 11.73
N ASP A 263 -1.72 11.08 11.71
CA ASP A 263 -1.22 12.23 12.46
C ASP A 263 -1.69 13.53 11.76
N PRO A 264 -2.57 14.32 12.36
CA PRO A 264 -3.08 15.51 11.68
C PRO A 264 -2.05 16.62 11.51
N ARG A 265 -0.89 16.53 12.14
CA ARG A 265 0.15 17.58 12.09
C ARG A 265 0.91 17.58 10.77
N ASP A 266 1.09 16.40 10.16
CA ASP A 266 1.85 16.23 8.93
C ASP A 266 1.17 15.38 7.85
N GLY A 267 0.07 14.68 8.17
CA GLY A 267 -0.63 13.78 7.25
C GLY A 267 -0.11 12.35 7.27
N GLY A 268 0.86 12.03 8.11
CA GLY A 268 1.43 10.67 8.20
C GLY A 268 0.42 9.62 8.66
N VAL A 269 0.27 8.55 7.88
CA VAL A 269 -0.65 7.45 8.19
C VAL A 269 -0.02 6.53 9.24
N LEU A 270 -0.61 6.50 10.44
CA LEU A 270 -0.13 5.70 11.59
C LEU A 270 -0.62 4.26 11.51
N ALA A 271 -1.81 4.04 10.98
CA ALA A 271 -2.38 2.72 10.72
C ALA A 271 -3.38 2.78 9.57
N MET A 272 -3.42 1.73 8.75
CA MET A 272 -4.35 1.58 7.64
C MET A 272 -4.79 0.13 7.51
N VAL A 273 -5.98 -0.17 8.03
CA VAL A 273 -6.52 -1.52 8.12
C VAL A 273 -7.71 -1.69 7.18
N SER A 274 -7.66 -2.70 6.34
CA SER A 274 -8.78 -3.16 5.49
C SER A 274 -9.07 -4.62 5.80
N SER A 275 -10.18 -4.90 6.46
CA SER A 275 -10.57 -6.24 6.89
C SER A 275 -11.82 -6.73 6.15
N PRO A 276 -11.90 -8.04 5.78
CA PRO A 276 -10.82 -9.01 5.79
C PRO A 276 -9.74 -8.72 4.74
N SER A 277 -8.55 -9.29 4.93
CA SER A 277 -7.38 -9.13 4.09
C SER A 277 -6.91 -10.49 3.53
N TYR A 278 -5.75 -10.54 2.90
CA TYR A 278 -5.16 -11.73 2.27
C TYR A 278 -3.66 -11.83 2.57
N ASP A 279 -3.09 -13.05 2.49
CA ASP A 279 -1.64 -13.22 2.59
C ASP A 279 -0.96 -12.89 1.25
N PRO A 280 0.01 -11.95 1.19
CA PRO A 280 0.73 -11.59 -0.02
C PRO A 280 1.84 -12.60 -0.41
N ASN A 281 2.33 -13.44 0.51
CA ASN A 281 3.45 -14.35 0.26
C ASN A 281 3.22 -15.32 -0.91
N PRO A 282 2.03 -15.92 -1.10
CA PRO A 282 1.78 -16.81 -2.25
C PRO A 282 1.97 -16.12 -3.61
N PHE A 283 1.78 -14.79 -3.69
CA PHE A 283 1.92 -14.05 -4.96
C PHE A 283 3.37 -13.94 -5.41
N VAL A 284 4.33 -13.94 -4.49
CA VAL A 284 5.77 -13.87 -4.77
C VAL A 284 6.24 -15.08 -5.60
N LYS A 285 5.75 -16.26 -5.24
CA LYS A 285 6.08 -17.53 -5.89
C LYS A 285 5.21 -17.81 -7.13
N GLY A 286 4.16 -17.03 -7.33
CA GLY A 286 3.11 -17.30 -8.31
C GLY A 286 1.98 -18.09 -7.67
N ILE A 287 0.91 -17.37 -7.27
CA ILE A 287 -0.27 -17.98 -6.66
C ILE A 287 -0.96 -18.94 -7.63
N GLY A 288 -1.30 -20.13 -7.16
CA GLY A 288 -2.02 -21.11 -7.95
C GLY A 288 -3.44 -20.64 -8.32
N TYR A 289 -3.93 -21.05 -9.50
CA TYR A 289 -5.22 -20.63 -10.02
C TYR A 289 -6.40 -20.81 -9.03
N GLN A 290 -6.47 -21.96 -8.35
CA GLN A 290 -7.55 -22.24 -7.40
C GLN A 290 -7.49 -21.33 -6.16
N ALA A 291 -6.29 -21.08 -5.63
CA ALA A 291 -6.09 -20.18 -4.51
C ALA A 291 -6.47 -18.74 -4.88
N TYR A 292 -6.02 -18.25 -6.04
CA TYR A 292 -6.39 -16.92 -6.53
C TYR A 292 -7.90 -16.80 -6.80
N LYS A 293 -8.49 -17.82 -7.43
CA LYS A 293 -9.92 -17.85 -7.68
C LYS A 293 -10.73 -17.81 -6.38
N SER A 294 -10.30 -18.49 -5.33
CA SER A 294 -10.98 -18.46 -4.02
C SER A 294 -10.97 -17.06 -3.39
N LEU A 295 -9.91 -16.25 -3.60
CA LEU A 295 -9.86 -14.86 -3.17
C LEU A 295 -10.78 -13.96 -3.99
N LEU A 296 -10.85 -14.16 -5.32
CA LEU A 296 -11.72 -13.40 -6.23
C LEU A 296 -13.20 -13.66 -5.97
N ASP A 297 -13.58 -14.93 -5.80
CA ASP A 297 -14.96 -15.36 -5.60
C ASP A 297 -15.43 -15.14 -4.14
N ASN A 298 -14.52 -14.75 -3.24
CA ASN A 298 -14.88 -14.51 -1.84
C ASN A 298 -15.84 -13.32 -1.73
N PRO A 299 -17.07 -13.53 -1.20
CA PRO A 299 -18.07 -12.47 -1.09
C PRO A 299 -17.66 -11.32 -0.17
N ASP A 300 -16.66 -11.51 0.70
CA ASP A 300 -16.12 -10.47 1.56
C ASP A 300 -15.00 -9.66 0.90
N ARG A 301 -14.63 -10.02 -0.35
CA ARG A 301 -13.69 -9.28 -1.20
C ARG A 301 -12.38 -8.89 -0.48
N PRO A 302 -11.57 -9.86 -0.02
CA PRO A 302 -10.34 -9.58 0.73
C PRO A 302 -9.27 -8.83 -0.08
N LEU A 303 -9.31 -8.89 -1.41
CA LEU A 303 -8.36 -8.20 -2.30
C LEU A 303 -8.61 -6.69 -2.43
N ILE A 304 -9.76 -6.18 -1.97
CA ILE A 304 -10.08 -4.75 -2.05
C ILE A 304 -9.53 -4.02 -0.83
N ASN A 305 -8.69 -3.02 -1.07
CA ASN A 305 -8.30 -2.06 -0.03
C ASN A 305 -9.49 -1.14 0.30
N ARG A 306 -10.22 -1.45 1.37
CA ARG A 306 -11.40 -0.70 1.77
C ARG A 306 -11.12 0.74 2.16
N VAL A 307 -9.88 1.04 2.55
CA VAL A 307 -9.50 2.41 2.94
C VAL A 307 -9.42 3.33 1.73
N THR A 308 -8.83 2.85 0.62
CA THR A 308 -8.60 3.65 -0.60
C THR A 308 -9.58 3.35 -1.72
N GLN A 309 -10.20 2.15 -1.73
CA GLN A 309 -11.10 1.70 -2.79
C GLN A 309 -12.54 1.43 -2.30
N GLY A 310 -12.78 1.41 -0.98
CA GLY A 310 -14.11 1.26 -0.43
C GLY A 310 -14.96 2.50 -0.74
N LEU A 311 -16.08 2.30 -1.42
CA LEU A 311 -16.96 3.35 -1.91
C LEU A 311 -18.25 3.37 -1.07
N TYR A 312 -18.39 4.38 -0.22
CA TYR A 312 -19.50 4.48 0.72
C TYR A 312 -20.16 5.86 0.67
N PRO A 313 -21.50 5.97 0.79
CA PRO A 313 -22.12 7.25 1.11
C PRO A 313 -21.61 7.72 2.49
N PRO A 314 -20.99 8.90 2.60
CA PRO A 314 -20.31 9.33 3.85
C PRO A 314 -21.26 9.62 5.01
N ALA A 315 -22.56 9.71 4.76
CA ALA A 315 -23.61 9.93 5.75
C ALA A 315 -23.33 11.18 6.64
N SER A 316 -23.81 11.19 7.86
CA SER A 316 -23.70 12.32 8.79
C SER A 316 -22.26 12.73 9.15
N THR A 317 -21.23 11.99 8.73
CA THR A 317 -19.82 12.39 8.94
C THR A 317 -19.46 13.67 8.19
N VAL A 318 -20.25 14.05 7.17
CA VAL A 318 -20.02 15.27 6.38
C VAL A 318 -20.65 16.55 6.97
N LYS A 319 -21.52 16.42 7.96
CA LYS A 319 -22.23 17.56 8.57
C LYS A 319 -21.30 18.65 9.11
N PRO A 320 -20.14 18.35 9.73
CA PRO A 320 -19.16 19.37 10.10
C PRO A 320 -18.68 20.21 8.92
N TYR A 321 -18.42 19.61 7.78
CA TYR A 321 -17.95 20.29 6.56
C TYR A 321 -19.09 21.09 5.91
N MET A 322 -20.31 20.54 5.91
CA MET A 322 -21.53 21.27 5.48
C MET A 322 -21.77 22.51 6.31
N ALA A 323 -21.65 22.40 7.64
CA ALA A 323 -21.80 23.52 8.58
C ALA A 323 -20.73 24.60 8.31
N LEU A 324 -19.47 24.21 8.20
CA LEU A 324 -18.39 25.13 7.90
C LEU A 324 -18.58 25.84 6.56
N SER A 325 -18.98 25.09 5.54
CA SER A 325 -19.25 25.64 4.20
C SER A 325 -20.39 26.67 4.22
N ALA A 326 -21.47 26.35 4.92
CA ALA A 326 -22.64 27.27 5.05
C ALA A 326 -22.31 28.54 5.84
N LEU A 327 -21.54 28.43 6.93
CA LEU A 327 -21.01 29.55 7.68
C LEU A 327 -20.09 30.42 6.82
N SER A 328 -19.16 29.80 6.13
CA SER A 328 -18.17 30.51 5.30
C SER A 328 -18.78 31.15 4.05
N ALA A 329 -19.83 30.54 3.50
CA ALA A 329 -20.61 31.10 2.39
C ALA A 329 -21.63 32.17 2.82
N GLY A 330 -21.75 32.46 4.14
CA GLY A 330 -22.69 33.42 4.67
C GLY A 330 -24.18 33.01 4.56
N VAL A 331 -24.44 31.72 4.33
CA VAL A 331 -25.81 31.17 4.25
C VAL A 331 -26.44 31.09 5.65
N ILE A 332 -25.63 30.74 6.64
CA ILE A 332 -25.99 30.79 8.05
C ILE A 332 -24.95 31.57 8.85
N THR A 333 -25.34 32.00 10.04
CA THR A 333 -24.44 32.59 11.06
C THR A 333 -24.38 31.66 12.27
N PRO A 334 -23.43 31.85 13.20
CA PRO A 334 -23.42 31.09 14.46
C PRO A 334 -24.69 31.16 15.29
N ASN A 335 -25.45 32.27 15.13
CA ASN A 335 -26.69 32.52 15.85
C ASN A 335 -27.94 32.11 15.07
N THR A 336 -27.80 31.66 13.83
CA THR A 336 -28.94 31.16 13.05
C THR A 336 -29.51 29.93 13.74
N THR A 337 -30.82 29.92 13.98
CA THR A 337 -31.52 28.80 14.61
C THR A 337 -32.65 28.29 13.72
N PHE A 338 -32.78 26.96 13.67
CA PHE A 338 -33.92 26.29 13.04
C PHE A 338 -34.61 25.39 14.05
N PHE A 339 -35.92 25.19 13.88
CA PHE A 339 -36.66 24.23 14.69
C PHE A 339 -36.46 22.83 14.11
N GLY A 340 -35.76 21.97 14.86
CA GLY A 340 -35.49 20.57 14.54
C GLY A 340 -36.74 19.70 14.74
N ALA A 341 -37.67 19.77 13.82
CA ALA A 341 -38.87 18.92 13.83
C ALA A 341 -38.52 17.47 13.48
N PRO A 342 -39.37 16.47 13.80
CA PRO A 342 -39.13 15.07 13.41
C PRO A 342 -39.17 14.84 11.87
N THR A 343 -39.71 15.80 11.13
CA THR A 343 -39.73 15.78 9.65
C THR A 343 -39.55 17.19 9.10
N TRP A 344 -38.85 17.28 7.98
CA TRP A 344 -38.71 18.49 7.18
C TRP A 344 -39.43 18.30 5.84
N THR A 345 -40.15 19.30 5.37
CA THR A 345 -40.87 19.23 4.08
C THR A 345 -40.19 20.12 3.06
N LEU A 346 -39.90 19.55 1.87
CA LEU A 346 -39.31 20.31 0.78
C LEU A 346 -40.26 21.43 0.33
N PRO A 347 -39.84 22.71 0.40
CA PRO A 347 -40.66 23.84 0.00
C PRO A 347 -41.27 23.68 -1.40
N GLY A 348 -42.57 24.03 -1.54
CA GLY A 348 -43.30 23.88 -2.79
C GLY A 348 -43.71 22.44 -3.15
N THR A 349 -43.51 21.48 -2.27
CA THR A 349 -43.87 20.07 -2.48
C THR A 349 -44.51 19.47 -1.22
N GLN A 350 -45.05 18.25 -1.35
CA GLN A 350 -45.51 17.45 -0.19
C GLN A 350 -44.45 16.41 0.24
N ARG A 351 -43.23 16.43 -0.35
CA ARG A 351 -42.19 15.47 -0.04
C ARG A 351 -41.60 15.74 1.33
N ARG A 352 -41.70 14.76 2.23
CA ARG A 352 -41.18 14.80 3.59
C ARG A 352 -39.87 14.05 3.73
N TYR A 353 -38.93 14.63 4.45
CA TYR A 353 -37.64 14.02 4.84
C TYR A 353 -37.66 13.85 6.36
N ARG A 354 -37.39 12.64 6.83
CA ARG A 354 -37.45 12.31 8.26
C ARG A 354 -36.11 12.57 8.93
N ASP A 355 -36.18 13.02 10.17
CA ASP A 355 -35.07 13.01 11.08
C ASP A 355 -34.94 11.61 11.74
N TRP A 356 -33.76 11.28 12.22
CA TRP A 356 -33.53 10.04 12.97
C TRP A 356 -34.23 10.08 14.34
N LEU A 357 -34.33 11.29 14.98
CA LEU A 357 -34.99 11.48 16.27
C LEU A 357 -36.49 11.75 16.08
N LYS A 358 -37.31 10.76 16.42
CA LYS A 358 -38.76 10.79 16.21
C LYS A 358 -39.49 11.89 16.99
N THR A 359 -38.89 12.41 18.07
CA THR A 359 -39.45 13.51 18.90
C THR A 359 -39.04 14.89 18.39
N GLY A 360 -38.06 14.94 17.46
CA GLY A 360 -37.41 16.18 17.08
C GLY A 360 -36.43 16.70 18.13
N HIS A 361 -35.71 17.75 17.80
CA HIS A 361 -34.59 18.31 18.58
C HIS A 361 -34.91 19.67 19.25
N GLY A 362 -36.05 20.25 18.94
CA GLY A 362 -36.35 21.62 19.38
C GLY A 362 -35.53 22.67 18.62
N MET A 363 -35.20 23.78 19.28
CA MET A 363 -34.43 24.87 18.66
C MET A 363 -32.93 24.50 18.61
N LEU A 364 -32.39 24.50 17.43
CA LEU A 364 -30.99 24.14 17.12
C LEU A 364 -30.25 25.32 16.49
N ASN A 365 -29.06 25.61 16.98
CA ASN A 365 -28.03 26.33 16.22
C ASN A 365 -27.07 25.33 15.57
N VAL A 366 -26.11 25.82 14.80
CA VAL A 366 -25.19 24.97 14.05
C VAL A 366 -24.37 24.04 14.95
N THR A 367 -23.92 24.47 16.13
CA THR A 367 -23.14 23.66 17.07
C THR A 367 -23.97 22.47 17.59
N LYS A 368 -25.19 22.74 18.09
CA LYS A 368 -26.13 21.70 18.55
C LYS A 368 -26.55 20.76 17.42
N ALA A 369 -26.73 21.28 16.21
CA ALA A 369 -27.09 20.45 15.05
C ALA A 369 -25.99 19.42 14.71
N ILE A 370 -24.71 19.77 14.89
CA ILE A 370 -23.59 18.82 14.74
C ILE A 370 -23.57 17.83 15.91
N GLU A 371 -23.70 18.33 17.15
CA GLU A 371 -23.71 17.56 18.41
C GLU A 371 -24.76 16.46 18.39
N GLU A 372 -26.01 16.82 18.10
CA GLU A 372 -27.16 15.93 18.07
C GLU A 372 -27.36 15.24 16.73
N SER A 373 -26.51 15.53 15.74
CA SER A 373 -26.62 15.00 14.38
C SER A 373 -27.97 15.23 13.70
N ALA A 374 -28.61 16.40 13.93
CA ALA A 374 -29.95 16.70 13.45
C ALA A 374 -29.99 16.78 11.91
N ASP A 375 -30.73 15.87 11.27
CA ASP A 375 -30.87 15.83 9.81
C ASP A 375 -31.67 17.03 9.30
N THR A 376 -32.74 17.41 10.00
CA THR A 376 -33.65 18.48 9.57
C THR A 376 -32.98 19.83 9.51
N PHE A 377 -31.99 20.11 10.38
CA PHE A 377 -31.17 21.32 10.28
C PHE A 377 -30.39 21.35 8.97
N PHE A 378 -29.74 20.22 8.62
CA PHE A 378 -28.92 20.12 7.42
C PHE A 378 -29.71 19.98 6.12
N TYR A 379 -30.98 19.53 6.16
CA TYR A 379 -31.90 19.64 5.03
C TYR A 379 -32.17 21.11 4.68
N GLN A 380 -32.42 21.94 5.69
CA GLN A 380 -32.63 23.38 5.48
C GLN A 380 -31.36 24.05 4.95
N VAL A 381 -30.21 23.78 5.57
CA VAL A 381 -28.90 24.30 5.11
C VAL A 381 -28.61 23.90 3.66
N ALA A 382 -28.84 22.64 3.30
CA ALA A 382 -28.61 22.16 1.94
C ALA A 382 -29.56 22.83 0.92
N PHE A 383 -30.81 23.02 1.31
CA PHE A 383 -31.78 23.72 0.47
C PHE A 383 -31.34 25.17 0.17
N GLU A 384 -30.87 25.90 1.19
CA GLU A 384 -30.43 27.30 1.06
C GLU A 384 -29.08 27.42 0.33
N MET A 385 -28.17 26.48 0.54
CA MET A 385 -26.89 26.46 -0.18
C MET A 385 -27.03 26.13 -1.67
N GLY A 386 -27.87 25.15 -2.01
CA GLY A 386 -27.93 24.59 -3.35
C GLY A 386 -26.69 23.73 -3.71
N ILE A 387 -26.88 22.84 -4.69
CA ILE A 387 -25.83 21.85 -5.03
C ILE A 387 -24.53 22.49 -5.51
N ASP A 388 -24.59 23.59 -6.22
CA ASP A 388 -23.41 24.19 -6.85
C ASP A 388 -22.44 24.71 -5.78
N ARG A 389 -22.92 25.41 -4.75
CA ARG A 389 -22.10 25.86 -3.60
C ARG A 389 -21.66 24.71 -2.72
N ILE A 390 -22.52 23.69 -2.52
CA ILE A 390 -22.14 22.47 -1.81
C ILE A 390 -20.97 21.80 -2.51
N HIS A 391 -21.07 21.57 -3.81
CA HIS A 391 -20.01 20.96 -4.61
C HIS A 391 -18.71 21.77 -4.59
N GLU A 392 -18.79 23.08 -4.79
CA GLU A 392 -17.63 23.98 -4.76
C GLU A 392 -16.87 23.90 -3.41
N TRP A 393 -17.58 23.95 -2.29
CA TRP A 393 -16.94 23.93 -0.98
C TRP A 393 -16.38 22.55 -0.62
N LEU A 394 -17.15 21.49 -0.85
CA LEU A 394 -16.76 20.15 -0.43
C LEU A 394 -15.64 19.56 -1.31
N SER A 395 -15.54 19.98 -2.57
CA SER A 395 -14.40 19.61 -3.41
C SER A 395 -13.07 20.13 -2.84
N LYS A 396 -13.07 21.30 -2.18
CA LYS A 396 -11.86 21.85 -1.53
C LYS A 396 -11.36 20.99 -0.36
N PHE A 397 -12.24 20.18 0.26
CA PHE A 397 -11.88 19.21 1.29
C PHE A 397 -11.34 17.88 0.72
N GLY A 398 -11.27 17.75 -0.60
CA GLY A 398 -10.74 16.55 -1.29
C GLY A 398 -11.79 15.50 -1.66
N TYR A 399 -13.08 15.75 -1.43
CA TYR A 399 -14.13 14.83 -1.89
C TYR A 399 -14.27 14.84 -3.41
N GLY A 400 -14.47 13.65 -3.99
CA GLY A 400 -14.60 13.47 -5.43
C GLY A 400 -13.27 13.52 -6.20
N GLN A 401 -12.13 13.46 -5.51
CA GLN A 401 -10.79 13.53 -6.06
C GLN A 401 -9.87 12.52 -5.36
N SER A 402 -8.75 12.15 -6.00
CA SER A 402 -7.69 11.41 -5.33
C SER A 402 -7.08 12.25 -4.20
N THR A 403 -6.71 11.58 -3.12
CA THR A 403 -6.18 12.26 -1.92
C THR A 403 -4.70 12.57 -2.02
N GLY A 404 -3.99 11.94 -2.96
CA GLY A 404 -2.53 12.06 -3.08
C GLY A 404 -1.78 11.11 -2.16
N ILE A 405 -2.45 10.12 -1.55
CA ILE A 405 -1.76 9.06 -0.82
C ILE A 405 -0.80 8.33 -1.76
N ASP A 406 0.35 7.95 -1.23
CA ASP A 406 1.41 7.24 -1.93
C ASP A 406 1.08 5.75 -2.16
N LEU A 407 -0.09 5.50 -2.76
CA LEU A 407 -0.59 4.21 -3.24
C LEU A 407 -1.23 4.40 -4.61
N ASN A 408 -1.06 3.42 -5.51
CA ASN A 408 -1.66 3.47 -6.85
C ASN A 408 -3.15 3.10 -6.85
N GLU A 409 -3.59 2.30 -5.86
CA GLU A 409 -4.93 1.74 -5.77
C GLU A 409 -5.86 2.68 -5.00
N GLU A 410 -6.17 3.83 -5.55
CA GLU A 410 -7.08 4.81 -4.97
C GLU A 410 -8.26 5.12 -5.89
N TYR A 411 -9.47 5.20 -5.34
CA TYR A 411 -10.67 5.66 -6.02
C TYR A 411 -11.05 7.08 -5.59
N ALA A 412 -11.32 7.92 -6.58
CA ALA A 412 -11.70 9.32 -6.34
C ALA A 412 -13.09 9.51 -5.72
N GLY A 413 -13.90 8.45 -5.62
CA GLY A 413 -15.29 8.58 -5.18
C GLY A 413 -16.14 9.44 -6.14
N VAL A 414 -17.25 9.94 -5.63
CA VAL A 414 -18.17 10.82 -6.38
C VAL A 414 -18.67 11.92 -5.46
N LEU A 415 -18.28 13.15 -5.71
CA LEU A 415 -18.95 14.34 -5.20
C LEU A 415 -19.92 14.82 -6.29
N PRO A 416 -21.25 14.66 -6.11
CA PRO A 416 -22.19 14.89 -7.18
C PRO A 416 -22.33 16.39 -7.53
N SER A 417 -22.56 16.66 -8.83
CA SER A 417 -22.91 17.97 -9.37
C SER A 417 -24.01 17.84 -10.44
N ARG A 418 -24.51 18.98 -10.93
CA ARG A 418 -25.47 19.01 -12.05
C ARG A 418 -24.87 18.37 -13.31
N GLU A 419 -23.65 18.73 -13.63
CA GLU A 419 -22.90 18.25 -14.80
C GLU A 419 -22.63 16.76 -14.69
N TRP A 420 -22.21 16.30 -13.48
CA TRP A 420 -21.99 14.87 -13.23
C TRP A 420 -23.27 14.07 -13.44
N LYS A 421 -24.41 14.51 -12.87
CA LYS A 421 -25.67 13.78 -13.02
C LYS A 421 -26.16 13.77 -14.46
N GLN A 422 -26.03 14.89 -15.18
CA GLN A 422 -26.38 14.95 -16.60
C GLN A 422 -25.49 14.02 -17.44
N ARG A 423 -24.17 13.97 -17.16
CA ARG A 423 -23.22 13.13 -17.88
C ARG A 423 -23.47 11.64 -17.63
N VAL A 424 -23.64 11.24 -16.37
CA VAL A 424 -23.71 9.82 -15.95
C VAL A 424 -25.12 9.27 -16.07
N HIS A 425 -26.13 9.97 -15.58
CA HIS A 425 -27.52 9.48 -15.50
C HIS A 425 -28.42 10.03 -16.62
N LYS A 426 -27.95 10.99 -17.44
CA LYS A 426 -28.74 11.63 -18.52
C LYS A 426 -30.04 12.27 -17.99
N LYS A 427 -30.02 12.77 -16.75
CA LYS A 427 -31.17 13.35 -16.06
C LYS A 427 -30.80 14.71 -15.47
N PRO A 428 -31.73 15.68 -15.41
CA PRO A 428 -31.51 16.95 -14.74
C PRO A 428 -31.34 16.75 -13.23
N TRP A 429 -30.74 17.76 -12.59
CA TRP A 429 -30.65 17.82 -11.14
C TRP A 429 -31.98 18.29 -10.55
N TYR A 430 -32.47 17.62 -9.50
CA TYR A 430 -33.67 18.00 -8.76
C TYR A 430 -33.30 18.51 -7.36
N GLN A 431 -34.11 19.40 -6.81
CA GLN A 431 -33.90 19.90 -5.44
C GLN A 431 -33.84 18.78 -4.40
N GLY A 432 -34.65 17.74 -4.57
CA GLY A 432 -34.61 16.57 -3.70
C GLY A 432 -33.28 15.83 -3.67
N ASP A 433 -32.49 15.87 -4.75
CA ASP A 433 -31.14 15.32 -4.77
C ASP A 433 -30.22 16.12 -3.84
N THR A 434 -30.32 17.45 -3.86
CA THR A 434 -29.56 18.35 -2.98
C THR A 434 -29.80 18.05 -1.51
N ILE A 435 -31.05 17.81 -1.12
CA ILE A 435 -31.42 17.52 0.27
C ILE A 435 -30.72 16.24 0.77
N SER A 436 -30.70 15.19 -0.06
CA SER A 436 -30.01 13.93 0.27
C SER A 436 -28.49 14.12 0.38
N VAL A 437 -27.90 14.93 -0.51
CA VAL A 437 -26.47 15.26 -0.46
C VAL A 437 -26.10 16.04 0.80
N GLY A 438 -27.00 16.91 1.28
CA GLY A 438 -26.79 17.70 2.49
C GLY A 438 -26.51 16.90 3.77
N ILE A 439 -26.88 15.64 3.81
CA ILE A 439 -26.61 14.73 4.91
C ILE A 439 -25.66 13.57 4.51
N GLY A 440 -24.95 13.71 3.38
CA GLY A 440 -23.98 12.70 2.91
C GLY A 440 -24.59 11.44 2.33
N GLN A 441 -25.79 11.55 1.76
CA GLN A 441 -26.52 10.44 1.14
C GLN A 441 -26.77 10.71 -0.35
N GLY A 442 -27.59 9.88 -0.98
CA GLY A 442 -27.96 10.02 -2.39
C GLY A 442 -26.82 9.58 -3.32
N TYR A 443 -26.38 10.48 -4.20
CA TYR A 443 -25.31 10.17 -5.17
C TYR A 443 -23.89 10.37 -4.63
N TRP A 444 -23.74 10.85 -3.41
CA TRP A 444 -22.40 11.09 -2.83
C TRP A 444 -21.76 9.78 -2.39
N ILE A 445 -20.56 9.54 -2.89
CA ILE A 445 -19.75 8.36 -2.58
C ILE A 445 -18.33 8.83 -2.23
N ALA A 446 -17.82 8.41 -1.08
CA ALA A 446 -16.49 8.76 -0.60
C ALA A 446 -15.74 7.52 -0.09
N THR A 447 -14.41 7.62 -0.07
CA THR A 447 -13.53 6.61 0.54
C THR A 447 -13.14 7.03 1.96
N PRO A 448 -12.79 6.09 2.86
CA PRO A 448 -12.30 6.41 4.21
C PRO A 448 -11.09 7.35 4.22
N ILE A 449 -10.18 7.19 3.25
CA ILE A 449 -9.01 8.07 3.15
C ILE A 449 -9.40 9.52 2.81
N GLN A 450 -10.44 9.75 2.00
CA GLN A 450 -10.99 11.07 1.76
C GLN A 450 -11.60 11.66 3.03
N MET A 451 -12.31 10.84 3.82
CA MET A 451 -12.92 11.31 5.07
C MET A 451 -11.87 11.77 6.09
N VAL A 452 -10.75 11.03 6.21
CA VAL A 452 -9.67 11.42 7.13
C VAL A 452 -8.89 12.63 6.59
N LYS A 453 -8.67 12.76 5.28
CA LYS A 453 -8.08 13.96 4.67
C LYS A 453 -8.93 15.21 4.94
N ALA A 454 -10.24 15.11 4.78
CA ALA A 454 -11.15 16.20 5.12
C ALA A 454 -11.09 16.55 6.61
N LEU A 455 -10.98 15.55 7.49
CA LEU A 455 -10.84 15.76 8.93
C LEU A 455 -9.51 16.44 9.29
N THR A 456 -8.38 16.03 8.74
CA THR A 456 -7.10 16.70 8.97
C THR A 456 -7.10 18.14 8.46
N THR A 457 -7.74 18.40 7.32
CA THR A 457 -7.96 19.76 6.80
C THR A 457 -8.79 20.63 7.78
N LEU A 458 -9.85 20.06 8.38
CA LEU A 458 -10.64 20.75 9.42
C LEU A 458 -9.79 21.08 10.65
N LEU A 459 -8.96 20.15 11.10
CA LEU A 459 -8.10 20.29 12.28
C LEU A 459 -7.00 21.35 12.06
N ASN A 460 -6.52 21.50 10.84
CA ASN A 460 -5.49 22.46 10.45
C ASN A 460 -6.04 23.80 9.93
N ASN A 461 -7.30 24.15 10.30
CA ASN A 461 -7.96 25.39 9.88
C ASN A 461 -7.89 25.62 8.36
N GLY A 462 -8.16 24.56 7.60
CA GLY A 462 -8.22 24.58 6.15
C GLY A 462 -6.90 24.38 5.41
N LYS A 463 -5.78 24.24 6.11
CA LYS A 463 -4.52 23.83 5.47
C LYS A 463 -4.64 22.36 5.06
N VAL A 464 -4.66 22.13 3.75
CA VAL A 464 -4.72 20.76 3.19
C VAL A 464 -3.36 20.09 3.33
N GLN A 465 -3.38 18.82 3.69
CA GLN A 465 -2.23 17.92 3.69
C GLN A 465 -2.64 16.61 3.03
N ASP A 466 -1.75 16.06 2.21
CA ASP A 466 -1.97 14.75 1.63
C ASP A 466 -1.63 13.67 2.66
N PRO A 467 -2.49 12.66 2.84
CA PRO A 467 -2.12 11.50 3.63
C PRO A 467 -0.96 10.76 2.96
N HIS A 468 0.00 10.30 3.74
CA HIS A 468 1.17 9.60 3.20
C HIS A 468 1.65 8.49 4.13
N LEU A 469 2.22 7.44 3.54
CA LEU A 469 2.82 6.30 4.24
C LEU A 469 4.34 6.44 4.37
N LEU A 470 5.00 7.08 3.41
CA LEU A 470 6.44 7.27 3.46
C LEU A 470 6.82 8.31 4.53
N TYR A 471 7.74 7.93 5.44
CA TYR A 471 8.43 8.85 6.34
C TYR A 471 9.79 9.28 5.77
N SER A 472 10.60 8.30 5.33
CA SER A 472 11.90 8.58 4.70
C SER A 472 12.39 7.40 3.86
N MET A 473 13.31 7.69 2.93
CA MET A 473 14.09 6.72 2.16
C MET A 473 15.56 6.80 2.57
N LYS A 474 16.23 5.65 2.68
CA LYS A 474 17.65 5.58 3.05
C LYS A 474 18.43 4.72 2.06
N GLN A 475 19.56 5.26 1.57
CA GLN A 475 20.54 4.53 0.76
C GLN A 475 21.94 4.81 1.28
N GLY A 476 22.60 3.81 1.85
CA GLY A 476 23.85 4.02 2.57
C GLY A 476 23.67 5.03 3.73
N ASN A 477 24.43 6.12 3.69
CA ASN A 477 24.33 7.21 4.67
C ASN A 477 23.40 8.35 4.26
N HIS A 478 22.85 8.31 3.04
CA HIS A 478 21.93 9.33 2.55
C HIS A 478 20.52 9.05 3.02
N VAL A 479 19.86 10.05 3.62
CA VAL A 479 18.47 9.97 4.08
C VAL A 479 17.67 11.10 3.43
N GLU A 480 16.64 10.73 2.72
CA GLU A 480 15.65 11.62 2.10
C GLU A 480 14.32 11.50 2.84
N ARG A 481 13.84 12.60 3.43
CA ARG A 481 12.56 12.63 4.15
C ARG A 481 11.43 12.98 3.20
N TYR A 482 10.25 12.40 3.45
CA TYR A 482 9.03 12.80 2.75
C TYR A 482 8.76 14.30 2.95
N GLN A 483 8.27 14.93 1.90
CA GLN A 483 7.85 16.33 1.93
C GLN A 483 6.48 16.45 1.30
N GLN A 484 5.60 17.18 1.98
CA GLN A 484 4.29 17.51 1.41
C GLN A 484 4.45 18.32 0.12
N PRO A 485 3.58 18.12 -0.88
CA PRO A 485 3.56 18.95 -2.08
C PRO A 485 3.48 20.45 -1.74
N ALA A 486 4.32 21.27 -2.37
CA ALA A 486 4.44 22.69 -2.06
C ALA A 486 3.17 23.52 -2.36
N ASN A 487 2.31 23.03 -3.29
CA ASN A 487 1.17 23.79 -3.82
C ASN A 487 -0.18 23.25 -3.33
N LEU A 488 -0.25 22.70 -2.11
CA LEU A 488 -1.52 22.26 -1.55
C LEU A 488 -2.43 23.46 -1.26
N PRO A 489 -3.74 23.35 -1.54
CA PRO A 489 -4.67 24.47 -1.39
C PRO A 489 -4.93 24.81 0.08
N GLN A 490 -5.40 26.03 0.31
CA GLN A 490 -5.97 26.49 1.56
C GLN A 490 -7.51 26.55 1.42
N VAL A 491 -8.23 25.90 2.30
CA VAL A 491 -9.69 25.94 2.35
C VAL A 491 -10.14 27.08 3.26
N GLY A 492 -10.85 28.05 2.72
CA GLY A 492 -11.39 29.18 3.50
C GLY A 492 -10.34 30.06 4.17
N ASP A 493 -10.79 30.93 5.08
CA ASP A 493 -9.90 31.76 5.90
C ASP A 493 -9.40 30.98 7.13
N PRO A 494 -8.09 30.75 7.30
CA PRO A 494 -7.54 30.01 8.43
C PRO A 494 -7.76 30.70 9.79
N LYS A 495 -8.03 32.02 9.79
CA LYS A 495 -8.31 32.81 11.00
C LYS A 495 -9.79 32.84 11.37
N SER A 496 -10.67 32.26 10.54
CA SER A 496 -12.11 32.26 10.79
C SER A 496 -12.44 31.56 12.12
N PRO A 497 -13.33 32.13 12.95
CA PRO A 497 -13.80 31.47 14.16
C PRO A 497 -14.64 30.22 13.88
N TYR A 498 -15.11 30.04 12.65
CA TYR A 498 -16.00 28.95 12.25
C TYR A 498 -15.36 27.58 12.42
N TRP A 499 -14.03 27.46 12.27
CA TRP A 499 -13.28 26.24 12.55
C TRP A 499 -13.50 25.74 13.99
N GLY A 500 -13.40 26.66 14.96
CA GLY A 500 -13.66 26.38 16.37
C GLY A 500 -15.11 25.98 16.63
N ILE A 501 -16.08 26.68 16.03
CA ILE A 501 -17.52 26.42 16.18
C ILE A 501 -17.84 24.98 15.73
N VAL A 502 -17.33 24.57 14.59
CA VAL A 502 -17.56 23.22 14.04
C VAL A 502 -16.89 22.16 14.91
N ARG A 503 -15.63 22.37 15.32
CA ARG A 503 -14.93 21.44 16.23
C ARG A 503 -15.64 21.32 17.58
N ASN A 504 -16.21 22.41 18.10
CA ASN A 504 -17.02 22.40 19.33
C ASN A 504 -18.28 21.53 19.17
N GLY A 505 -18.94 21.55 18.01
CA GLY A 505 -20.06 20.65 17.74
C GLY A 505 -19.64 19.16 17.74
N MET A 506 -18.46 18.86 17.18
CA MET A 506 -17.88 17.48 17.25
C MET A 506 -17.47 17.11 18.68
N TYR A 507 -16.97 18.07 19.46
CA TYR A 507 -16.68 17.87 20.89
C TYR A 507 -17.97 17.58 21.67
N GLY A 508 -19.03 18.36 21.43
CA GLY A 508 -20.34 18.18 22.07
C GLY A 508 -20.91 16.79 21.80
N MET A 509 -20.77 16.27 20.59
CA MET A 509 -21.22 14.91 20.23
C MET A 509 -20.66 13.82 21.16
N ALA A 510 -19.42 13.95 21.62
CA ALA A 510 -18.75 12.98 22.48
C ALA A 510 -18.89 13.28 23.99
N ASN A 511 -19.09 14.56 24.39
CA ASN A 511 -18.93 14.99 25.78
C ASN A 511 -20.20 15.66 26.38
N GLN A 512 -21.20 16.03 25.57
CA GLN A 512 -22.44 16.59 26.08
C GLN A 512 -23.55 15.53 26.19
N PRO A 513 -24.43 15.59 27.20
CA PRO A 513 -25.46 14.57 27.43
C PRO A 513 -26.39 14.29 26.24
N ASN A 514 -26.64 15.29 25.40
CA ASN A 514 -27.45 15.17 24.18
C ASN A 514 -26.65 14.65 22.98
N GLY A 515 -25.34 14.59 23.09
CA GLY A 515 -24.48 14.12 22.03
C GLY A 515 -24.67 12.64 21.71
N THR A 516 -24.70 12.30 20.42
CA THR A 516 -24.99 10.93 19.96
C THR A 516 -23.93 9.90 20.41
N GLY A 517 -22.71 10.33 20.76
CA GLY A 517 -21.61 9.50 21.28
C GLY A 517 -21.35 9.61 22.78
N TYR A 518 -22.13 10.43 23.49
CA TYR A 518 -21.87 10.69 24.92
C TYR A 518 -21.66 9.44 25.76
N LYS A 519 -22.57 8.47 25.66
CA LYS A 519 -22.49 7.22 26.42
C LYS A 519 -21.20 6.41 26.22
N LEU A 520 -20.54 6.59 25.07
CA LEU A 520 -19.33 5.86 24.70
C LEU A 520 -18.05 6.60 25.09
N PHE A 521 -18.06 7.93 25.00
CA PHE A 521 -16.83 8.72 25.00
C PHE A 521 -16.60 9.58 26.24
N HIS A 522 -17.66 10.02 26.95
CA HIS A 522 -17.55 10.94 28.09
C HIS A 522 -16.68 10.42 29.25
N THR A 523 -16.54 9.09 29.36
CA THR A 523 -15.71 8.44 30.40
C THR A 523 -14.23 8.29 30.04
N ALA A 524 -13.82 8.76 28.83
CA ALA A 524 -12.42 8.70 28.42
C ALA A 524 -11.55 9.61 29.33
N PRO A 525 -10.34 9.19 29.72
CA PRO A 525 -9.41 10.02 30.49
C PRO A 525 -8.78 11.14 29.64
N TYR A 526 -9.16 11.26 28.38
CA TYR A 526 -8.76 12.29 27.42
C TYR A 526 -10.00 12.78 26.65
N GLN A 527 -9.94 14.01 26.15
CA GLN A 527 -11.07 14.60 25.44
C GLN A 527 -11.13 14.14 24.00
N ILE A 528 -12.26 13.62 23.58
CA ILE A 528 -12.54 13.15 22.22
C ILE A 528 -13.50 14.12 21.54
N ALA A 529 -13.29 14.37 20.26
CA ALA A 529 -14.30 14.98 19.40
C ALA A 529 -14.61 14.05 18.24
N ALA A 530 -15.88 13.86 17.95
CA ALA A 530 -16.28 12.82 17.01
C ALA A 530 -17.52 13.22 16.19
N LYS A 531 -17.74 12.51 15.09
CA LYS A 531 -19.00 12.51 14.34
C LYS A 531 -19.31 11.10 13.90
N SER A 532 -20.48 10.60 14.29
CA SER A 532 -21.03 9.33 13.81
C SER A 532 -21.79 9.51 12.50
N GLY A 533 -21.87 8.46 11.72
CA GLY A 533 -22.70 8.37 10.53
C GLY A 533 -23.30 6.97 10.38
N THR A 534 -24.49 6.91 9.81
CA THR A 534 -25.16 5.68 9.42
C THR A 534 -25.56 5.76 7.96
N SER A 535 -24.98 4.91 7.12
CA SER A 535 -25.28 4.88 5.70
C SER A 535 -26.23 3.76 5.36
N GLN A 536 -27.36 4.11 4.76
CA GLN A 536 -28.36 3.15 4.32
C GLN A 536 -27.84 2.35 3.12
N VAL A 537 -27.89 1.02 3.24
CA VAL A 537 -27.51 0.10 2.14
C VAL A 537 -28.65 -0.06 1.13
N PHE A 538 -29.89 0.12 1.58
CA PHE A 538 -31.07 0.07 0.70
C PHE A 538 -32.13 1.09 1.14
N SER A 539 -32.98 1.50 0.20
CA SER A 539 -34.04 2.48 0.48
C SER A 539 -35.24 1.80 1.14
N LEU A 540 -35.67 2.32 2.29
CA LEU A 540 -36.90 1.94 2.96
C LEU A 540 -38.10 2.63 2.30
N LYS A 541 -39.25 1.92 2.19
CA LYS A 541 -40.51 2.55 1.80
C LYS A 541 -40.93 3.59 2.85
N GLN A 542 -41.73 4.57 2.42
CA GLN A 542 -42.07 5.75 3.25
C GLN A 542 -42.70 5.40 4.62
N ASN A 543 -43.33 4.22 4.77
CA ASN A 543 -44.00 3.77 5.99
C ASN A 543 -43.28 2.60 6.70
N GLN A 544 -42.08 2.23 6.26
CA GLN A 544 -41.29 1.17 6.90
C GLN A 544 -40.32 1.75 7.93
N THR A 545 -40.18 1.05 9.05
CA THR A 545 -39.18 1.33 10.09
C THR A 545 -38.01 0.37 9.93
N TYR A 546 -36.78 0.90 10.00
CA TYR A 546 -35.57 0.08 10.00
C TYR A 546 -35.50 -0.79 11.26
N ASN A 547 -35.28 -2.08 11.06
CA ASN A 547 -35.03 -3.04 12.15
C ASN A 547 -33.88 -3.98 11.74
N ALA A 548 -32.70 -3.70 12.26
CA ALA A 548 -31.49 -4.47 11.93
C ALA A 548 -31.62 -5.98 12.21
N LYS A 549 -32.40 -6.37 13.22
CA LYS A 549 -32.59 -7.80 13.58
C LYS A 549 -33.37 -8.59 12.53
N MET A 550 -34.21 -7.90 11.76
CA MET A 550 -35.05 -8.50 10.70
C MET A 550 -34.44 -8.41 9.31
N ILE A 551 -33.27 -7.78 9.19
CA ILE A 551 -32.62 -7.57 7.90
C ILE A 551 -31.40 -8.49 7.80
N PRO A 552 -31.19 -9.20 6.66
CA PRO A 552 -29.97 -9.97 6.42
C PRO A 552 -28.71 -9.15 6.70
N VAL A 553 -27.70 -9.75 7.31
CA VAL A 553 -26.50 -9.03 7.76
C VAL A 553 -25.91 -8.16 6.66
N ARG A 554 -25.82 -8.67 5.43
CA ARG A 554 -25.22 -7.92 4.28
C ARG A 554 -26.06 -6.75 3.77
N LEU A 555 -27.30 -6.59 4.23
CA LEU A 555 -28.19 -5.48 3.88
C LEU A 555 -28.34 -4.47 5.04
N ARG A 556 -27.70 -4.73 6.19
CA ARG A 556 -27.71 -3.78 7.31
C ARG A 556 -26.90 -2.54 6.96
N ASP A 557 -27.25 -1.44 7.60
CA ASP A 557 -26.58 -0.15 7.40
C ASP A 557 -25.11 -0.20 7.78
N HIS A 558 -24.28 0.56 7.09
CA HIS A 558 -22.88 0.77 7.45
C HIS A 558 -22.80 1.83 8.55
N ILE A 559 -21.88 1.61 9.50
CA ILE A 559 -21.64 2.54 10.62
C ILE A 559 -20.28 3.19 10.47
N PHE A 560 -20.25 4.50 10.70
CA PHE A 560 -19.06 5.34 10.54
C PHE A 560 -18.75 6.11 11.80
N TYR A 561 -17.47 6.33 12.03
CA TYR A 561 -16.96 7.34 12.94
C TYR A 561 -15.82 8.10 12.28
N THR A 562 -15.92 9.44 12.29
CA THR A 562 -14.76 10.31 12.10
C THR A 562 -14.51 10.99 13.44
N LEU A 563 -13.29 10.92 13.94
CA LEU A 563 -12.98 11.42 15.28
C LEU A 563 -11.50 11.83 15.38
N PHE A 564 -11.23 12.65 16.38
CA PHE A 564 -9.88 13.04 16.72
C PHE A 564 -9.69 13.19 18.23
N ALA A 565 -8.47 13.02 18.66
CA ALA A 565 -8.09 13.15 20.07
C ALA A 565 -6.58 13.50 20.23
N PRO A 566 -6.18 14.15 21.36
CA PRO A 566 -7.03 14.91 22.27
C PRO A 566 -7.64 16.14 21.60
N TYR A 567 -8.77 16.63 22.10
CA TYR A 567 -9.50 17.76 21.48
C TYR A 567 -8.66 19.03 21.32
N GLN A 568 -7.95 19.45 22.37
CA GLN A 568 -7.20 20.70 22.37
C GLN A 568 -5.94 20.64 21.48
N HIS A 569 -5.24 19.51 21.46
CA HIS A 569 -4.02 19.29 20.71
C HIS A 569 -4.08 17.94 20.00
N PRO A 570 -4.80 17.85 18.87
CA PRO A 570 -5.01 16.58 18.20
C PRO A 570 -3.68 15.90 17.80
N LYS A 571 -3.52 14.67 18.26
CA LYS A 571 -2.39 13.80 17.89
C LYS A 571 -2.79 12.75 16.87
N VAL A 572 -4.08 12.39 16.84
CA VAL A 572 -4.63 11.46 15.87
C VAL A 572 -5.96 11.96 15.32
N ALA A 573 -6.16 11.72 14.03
CA ALA A 573 -7.43 11.81 13.33
C ALA A 573 -7.73 10.42 12.76
N MET A 574 -8.97 9.94 12.93
CA MET A 574 -9.35 8.58 12.53
C MET A 574 -10.66 8.59 11.75
N ALA A 575 -10.72 7.81 10.67
CA ALA A 575 -11.96 7.38 10.04
C ALA A 575 -12.10 5.86 10.22
N LEU A 576 -13.23 5.44 10.77
CA LEU A 576 -13.59 4.04 10.98
C LEU A 576 -14.91 3.76 10.27
N ILE A 577 -14.94 2.69 9.49
CA ILE A 577 -16.14 2.17 8.83
C ILE A 577 -16.30 0.71 9.22
N LEU A 578 -17.49 0.36 9.67
CA LEU A 578 -17.91 -1.02 9.87
C LEU A 578 -19.03 -1.34 8.89
N GLU A 579 -18.73 -2.19 7.91
CA GLU A 579 -19.74 -2.61 6.93
C GLU A 579 -20.84 -3.43 7.62
N ASN A 580 -22.10 -3.07 7.33
CA ASN A 580 -23.29 -3.80 7.81
C ASN A 580 -23.36 -3.96 9.33
N GLY A 581 -22.84 -2.97 10.08
CA GLY A 581 -22.83 -2.97 11.55
C GLY A 581 -24.20 -2.91 12.21
N GLY A 582 -25.23 -2.50 11.47
CA GLY A 582 -26.64 -2.70 11.80
C GLY A 582 -27.27 -1.81 12.86
N GLY A 583 -26.53 -0.92 13.50
CA GLY A 583 -27.07 0.01 14.50
C GLY A 583 -25.96 0.74 15.25
N ASP A 584 -26.27 1.99 15.63
CA ASP A 584 -25.32 2.85 16.33
C ASP A 584 -24.87 2.28 17.67
N GLY A 585 -23.57 2.32 17.93
CA GLY A 585 -23.00 2.11 19.24
C GLY A 585 -22.79 0.67 19.68
N VAL A 586 -23.27 -0.34 18.95
CA VAL A 586 -23.16 -1.74 19.41
C VAL A 586 -21.76 -2.31 19.19
N VAL A 587 -21.09 -1.96 18.08
CA VAL A 587 -19.75 -2.47 17.75
C VAL A 587 -18.79 -1.36 17.34
N ALA A 588 -19.16 -0.51 16.39
CA ALA A 588 -18.25 0.50 15.82
C ALA A 588 -17.79 1.54 16.85
N GLY A 589 -18.68 2.00 17.71
CA GLY A 589 -18.35 2.96 18.78
C GLY A 589 -17.36 2.38 19.81
N PRO A 590 -17.64 1.21 20.41
CA PRO A 590 -16.71 0.53 21.30
C PRO A 590 -15.36 0.22 20.62
N THR A 591 -15.34 -0.17 19.36
CA THR A 591 -14.10 -0.37 18.58
C THR A 591 -13.30 0.93 18.45
N ALA A 592 -13.97 2.04 18.08
CA ALA A 592 -13.32 3.35 17.99
C ALA A 592 -12.73 3.79 19.33
N ARG A 593 -13.46 3.57 20.43
CA ARG A 593 -13.00 3.86 21.79
C ARG A 593 -11.80 2.99 22.18
N ALA A 594 -11.84 1.69 21.91
CA ALA A 594 -10.74 0.78 22.22
C ALA A 594 -9.44 1.16 21.49
N ILE A 595 -9.53 1.57 20.23
CA ILE A 595 -8.37 2.05 19.46
C ILE A 595 -7.76 3.29 20.11
N LEU A 596 -8.59 4.27 20.49
CA LEU A 596 -8.10 5.47 21.16
C LEU A 596 -7.52 5.18 22.54
N ASP A 597 -8.15 4.30 23.32
CA ASP A 597 -7.63 3.88 24.62
C ASP A 597 -6.26 3.21 24.48
N HIS A 598 -6.06 2.38 23.47
CA HIS A 598 -4.74 1.79 23.16
C HIS A 598 -3.67 2.84 22.86
N ILE A 599 -4.04 3.93 22.17
CA ILE A 599 -3.11 5.01 21.83
C ILE A 599 -2.77 5.90 23.04
N PHE A 600 -3.77 6.21 23.90
CA PHE A 600 -3.64 7.27 24.90
C PHE A 600 -3.56 6.80 26.34
N VAL A 601 -4.02 5.59 26.66
CA VAL A 601 -3.94 5.03 28.01
C VAL A 601 -2.68 4.17 28.09
N PRO A 602 -1.73 4.49 29.00
CA PRO A 602 -0.55 3.66 29.18
C PRO A 602 -0.98 2.22 29.50
N GLN A 603 -0.54 1.27 28.72
CA GLN A 603 -0.72 -0.14 29.06
C GLN A 603 0.08 -0.39 30.33
N GLN A 604 -0.59 -0.79 31.41
CA GLN A 604 0.12 -1.35 32.57
C GLN A 604 0.91 -2.55 32.04
N ALA A 605 2.24 -2.47 32.13
CA ALA A 605 3.10 -3.58 31.76
C ALA A 605 2.57 -4.83 32.48
N SER A 606 2.06 -5.79 31.72
CA SER A 606 1.63 -7.07 32.29
C SER A 606 2.88 -7.70 32.89
N SER A 607 2.96 -7.75 34.21
CA SER A 607 3.98 -8.43 34.99
C SER A 607 3.80 -9.97 34.91
N ALA A 608 3.81 -10.48 33.70
CA ALA A 608 3.74 -11.90 33.39
C ALA A 608 4.91 -12.32 32.50
N ALA A 609 6.13 -11.89 32.86
CA ALA A 609 7.35 -12.41 32.27
C ALA A 609 8.43 -12.48 33.36
N ALA A 610 8.21 -13.30 34.39
CA ALA A 610 9.25 -13.68 35.34
C ALA A 610 8.86 -14.99 36.02
N ASP A 611 9.06 -16.09 35.33
CA ASP A 611 9.40 -17.38 35.93
C ASP A 611 9.99 -18.26 34.82
N VAL A 612 11.22 -17.95 34.45
CA VAL A 612 12.12 -18.93 33.85
C VAL A 612 12.89 -19.51 35.03
N PRO A 613 12.73 -20.78 35.39
CA PRO A 613 13.55 -21.40 36.43
C PRO A 613 15.01 -21.41 35.98
N GLN A 614 15.89 -20.72 36.70
CA GLN A 614 17.32 -20.94 36.59
C GLN A 614 17.58 -22.43 36.90
N ARG A 615 18.04 -23.14 35.89
CA ARG A 615 18.68 -24.44 36.11
C ARG A 615 20.04 -24.18 36.78
N ASP A 616 20.10 -24.59 38.04
CA ASP A 616 21.33 -24.71 38.79
C ASP A 616 22.35 -25.55 38.01
N SER A 617 23.48 -24.95 37.69
CA SER A 617 24.67 -25.65 37.29
C SER A 617 25.44 -26.06 38.55
N ALA A 618 25.15 -27.24 39.05
CA ALA A 618 26.02 -27.90 40.00
C ALA A 618 26.32 -29.30 39.46
N ASP A 619 27.61 -29.62 39.54
CA ASP A 619 28.23 -30.94 39.42
C ASP A 619 28.54 -31.50 38.01
N ALA A 620 29.80 -31.31 37.63
CA ALA A 620 30.62 -32.36 37.06
C ALA A 620 32.09 -32.07 37.37
N GLN A 621 32.61 -32.88 38.27
CA GLN A 621 34.02 -33.20 38.40
C GLN A 621 34.48 -34.00 37.14
#